data_4d5c0ffb78da2d44510e213906471700
#
_entry.id   4d5c0ffb78da2d44510e213906471700
#
_cell.length_a   1.000
_cell.length_b   1.000
_cell.length_c   1.000
_cell.angle_alpha   90.00
_cell.angle_beta   90.00
_cell.angle_gamma   90.00
#
_symmetry.space_group_name_H-M   'P 1'
#
loop_
_entity.id
_entity.type
_entity.pdbx_description
1 polymer ?
#
loop_
_entity_poly.entity_id
_entity_poly.type
_entity_poly.pdbx_seq_one_letter_code
_entity_poly.pdbx_strand_id
1 'polypeptide(L)'
;MTINFRRNALQLSVAALFSSAFMANAADIPQVKVTVTDKQCEPMIITVNAGKTQFIIQNHSQKALEWEILKGVMVVEERENIAPGFSQKMTANLQPGEYDMTC
;
A
#
# COMPACT_ATOMS: atom_id res chain seq x y z
N MET A 1 13.51 -0.35 -1.39
CA MET A 1 12.39 0.00 -0.61
C MET A 1 11.59 -1.16 -0.22
N THR A 2 11.11 -1.19 0.97
CA THR A 2 10.49 -2.38 1.55
C THR A 2 9.10 -2.10 2.07
N ILE A 3 8.19 -3.01 1.85
CA ILE A 3 6.85 -2.97 2.41
C ILE A 3 6.74 -4.17 3.33
N ASN A 4 6.49 -3.90 4.63
CA ASN A 4 6.36 -4.97 5.61
C ASN A 4 4.90 -5.13 5.96
N PHE A 5 4.39 -6.36 5.83
CA PHE A 5 3.01 -6.62 6.16
C PHE A 5 2.92 -7.42 7.44
N ARG A 6 2.10 -6.95 8.42
CA ARG A 6 1.92 -7.66 9.63
C ARG A 6 0.72 -8.47 9.56
N ARG A 7 0.67 -9.53 10.33
CA ARG A 7 -0.50 -10.24 10.40
C ARG A 7 -1.41 -9.51 11.24
N ASN A 8 -2.63 -9.56 11.01
CA ASN A 8 -3.53 -8.90 11.81
C ASN A 8 -3.64 -9.48 13.09
N ALA A 9 -3.57 -8.83 13.96
CA ALA A 9 -3.61 -9.39 15.22
C ALA A 9 -4.88 -9.32 15.69
N LEU A 10 -5.42 -9.92 16.08
CA LEU A 10 -6.55 -9.90 16.47
C LEU A 10 -6.98 -9.65 17.61
N GLN A 11 -7.43 -9.18 17.98
CA GLN A 11 -7.79 -8.80 19.13
C GLN A 11 -9.07 -8.83 19.29
N LEU A 12 -9.60 -9.39 19.25
CA LEU A 12 -10.82 -9.44 19.38
C LEU A 12 -11.49 -9.57 20.48
N SER A 13 -11.08 -9.95 21.17
CA SER A 13 -11.78 -10.27 22.24
C SER A 13 -12.68 -9.38 22.78
N VAL A 14 -12.38 -8.43 23.06
CA VAL A 14 -13.20 -7.63 23.72
C VAL A 14 -14.28 -7.15 23.10
N ALA A 15 -14.13 -6.90 22.07
CA ALA A 15 -15.16 -6.37 21.46
C ALA A 15 -16.34 -7.04 21.57
N ALA A 16 -16.29 -8.14 21.68
CA ALA A 16 -17.44 -8.80 21.65
C ALA A 16 -18.49 -8.26 22.40
N LEU A 17 -18.24 -7.74 23.37
CA LEU A 17 -19.27 -7.38 24.15
C LEU A 17 -20.09 -6.37 23.67
N PHE A 18 -19.67 -5.50 23.02
CA PHE A 18 -20.55 -4.49 22.68
C PHE A 18 -20.83 -4.46 21.33
N SER A 19 -20.53 -5.32 20.75
CA SER A 19 -20.73 -5.29 19.49
C SER A 19 -21.81 -4.92 18.84
N SER A 20 -22.69 -5.09 19.33
CA SER A 20 -23.77 -4.90 18.62
C SER A 20 -23.70 -3.85 17.75
N ALA A 21 -23.19 -3.03 18.03
CA ALA A 21 -23.36 -2.02 17.29
C ALA A 21 -22.64 -1.94 16.12
N PHE A 22 -22.10 -2.41 15.78
CA PHE A 22 -21.32 -2.11 14.89
C PHE A 22 -21.25 -2.43 13.72
N MET A 23 -21.51 -2.06 13.15
CA MET A 23 -21.49 -2.23 12.09
C MET A 23 -20.49 -1.99 11.43
N ALA A 24 -19.99 -2.36 11.30
CA ALA A 24 -19.14 -2.50 10.77
C ALA A 24 -18.78 -1.98 9.64
N ASN A 25 -18.59 -1.55 9.29
CA ASN A 25 -18.27 -1.07 8.31
C ASN A 25 -17.17 -1.42 7.76
N ALA A 26 -16.99 -2.00 7.49
CA ALA A 26 -16.13 -2.55 6.97
C ALA A 26 -15.51 -1.95 5.99
N ALA A 27 -15.45 -1.72 5.64
CA ALA A 27 -15.05 -1.29 4.70
C ALA A 27 -14.06 -0.50 4.26
N ASP A 28 -13.55 0.16 4.91
CA ASP A 28 -12.60 1.04 4.40
C ASP A 28 -11.31 0.33 4.11
N ILE A 29 -10.84 0.45 2.94
CA ILE A 29 -9.54 -0.08 2.58
C ILE A 29 -8.51 0.96 2.99
N PRO A 30 -7.49 0.56 3.73
CA PRO A 30 -6.45 1.51 4.12
C PRO A 30 -5.79 2.13 2.90
N GLN A 31 -5.44 3.39 3.01
CA GLN A 31 -4.79 4.09 1.92
C GLN A 31 -3.40 4.51 2.33
N VAL A 32 -2.45 4.36 1.43
CA VAL A 32 -1.08 4.77 1.66
C VAL A 32 -0.66 5.64 0.50
N LYS A 33 -0.18 6.84 0.80
CA LYS A 33 0.28 7.72 -0.23
C LYS A 33 1.77 7.56 -0.39
N VAL A 34 2.23 7.41 -1.61
CA VAL A 34 3.63 7.29 -1.92
C VAL A 34 3.98 8.42 -2.87
N THR A 35 4.90 9.26 -2.48
CA THR A 35 5.35 10.33 -3.35
C THR A 35 6.71 9.95 -3.93
N VAL A 36 6.83 10.00 -5.22
CA VAL A 36 8.07 9.66 -5.90
C VAL A 36 8.73 10.94 -6.35
N THR A 37 9.95 11.17 -5.90
CA THR A 37 10.71 12.33 -6.31
C THR A 37 11.85 11.89 -7.22
N ASP A 38 12.65 12.84 -7.68
CA ASP A 38 13.79 12.47 -8.50
C ASP A 38 14.84 11.69 -7.73
N LYS A 39 14.73 11.65 -6.42
CA LYS A 39 15.74 10.99 -5.61
C LYS A 39 15.26 9.76 -4.89
N GLN A 40 14.02 9.68 -4.56
CA GLN A 40 13.53 8.56 -3.73
C GLN A 40 12.02 8.52 -3.68
N CYS A 41 11.49 7.47 -3.11
CA CYS A 41 10.08 7.43 -2.74
C CYS A 41 9.95 7.94 -1.32
N GLU A 42 8.81 8.49 -1.01
CA GLU A 42 8.51 8.95 0.35
C GLU A 42 7.14 8.44 0.72
N PRO A 43 7.04 7.57 1.69
CA PRO A 43 8.09 7.04 2.54
C PRO A 43 8.90 5.95 1.86
N MET A 44 10.06 5.65 2.42
CA MET A 44 10.90 4.60 1.90
C MET A 44 10.51 3.24 2.45
N ILE A 45 9.82 3.19 3.54
CA ILE A 45 9.37 1.95 4.16
C ILE A 45 7.92 2.10 4.53
N ILE A 46 7.12 1.14 4.15
CA ILE A 46 5.69 1.15 4.43
C ILE A 46 5.36 -0.12 5.19
N THR A 47 4.64 0.03 6.28
CA THR A 47 4.17 -1.12 7.03
C THR A 47 2.66 -1.07 7.09
N VAL A 48 2.00 -2.09 6.59
CA VAL A 48 0.56 -2.16 6.59
C VAL A 48 0.12 -3.57 6.95
N ASN A 49 -1.12 -3.73 7.27
CA ASN A 49 -1.65 -5.07 7.52
C ASN A 49 -1.79 -5.83 6.21
N ALA A 50 -1.66 -7.12 6.28
CA ALA A 50 -1.90 -7.93 5.09
C ALA A 50 -3.35 -7.75 4.65
N GLY A 51 -3.61 -7.97 3.41
CA GLY A 51 -4.93 -7.79 2.82
C GLY A 51 -4.89 -6.66 1.82
N LYS A 52 -6.01 -6.01 1.65
CA LYS A 52 -6.10 -4.96 0.64
C LYS A 52 -5.62 -3.63 1.16
N THR A 53 -4.80 -2.96 0.38
CA THR A 53 -4.35 -1.60 0.64
C THR A 53 -4.42 -0.85 -0.66
N GLN A 54 -4.89 0.38 -0.63
CA GLN A 54 -4.87 1.21 -1.81
C GLN A 54 -3.68 2.13 -1.72
N PHE A 55 -2.80 2.04 -2.72
CA PHE A 55 -1.64 2.91 -2.79
C PHE A 55 -1.98 4.06 -3.72
N ILE A 56 -1.66 5.26 -3.32
CA ILE A 56 -1.86 6.45 -4.14
C ILE A 56 -0.46 6.93 -4.49
N ILE A 57 -0.07 6.75 -5.73
CA ILE A 57 1.28 7.05 -6.16
C ILE A 57 1.28 8.41 -6.82
N GLN A 58 2.02 9.35 -6.28
CA GLN A 58 2.14 10.68 -6.85
C GLN A 58 3.51 10.85 -7.46
N ASN A 59 3.57 11.28 -8.67
CA ASN A 59 4.84 11.50 -9.34
C ASN A 59 5.27 12.96 -9.21
N HIS A 60 6.22 13.21 -8.29
CA HIS A 60 6.81 14.53 -8.15
C HIS A 60 8.21 14.55 -8.76
N SER A 61 8.47 13.66 -9.69
CA SER A 61 9.75 13.68 -10.40
C SER A 61 9.56 14.37 -11.74
N GLN A 62 10.60 14.43 -12.51
CA GLN A 62 10.55 15.12 -13.78
C GLN A 62 10.32 14.19 -14.95
N LYS A 63 10.19 12.90 -14.72
CA LYS A 63 9.99 11.94 -15.78
C LYS A 63 8.77 11.09 -15.50
N ALA A 64 8.16 10.58 -16.55
CA ALA A 64 7.11 9.59 -16.39
C ALA A 64 7.73 8.36 -15.72
N LEU A 65 6.98 7.71 -14.89
CA LEU A 65 7.52 6.57 -14.16
C LEU A 65 6.54 5.41 -14.10
N GLU A 66 7.06 4.26 -13.72
CA GLU A 66 6.22 3.17 -13.35
C GLU A 66 6.53 2.83 -11.92
N TRP A 67 5.56 2.34 -11.21
CA TRP A 67 5.71 1.99 -9.82
C TRP A 67 5.22 0.56 -9.64
N GLU A 68 6.05 -0.27 -9.03
CA GLU A 68 5.77 -1.69 -8.90
C GLU A 68 5.96 -2.16 -7.50
N ILE A 69 5.18 -3.16 -7.12
CA ILE A 69 5.39 -3.93 -5.90
C ILE A 69 5.92 -5.28 -6.34
N LEU A 70 7.04 -5.66 -5.79
CA LEU A 70 7.73 -6.88 -6.19
C LEU A 70 7.88 -7.85 -5.05
N LYS A 71 7.76 -9.14 -5.36
CA LYS A 71 8.11 -10.19 -4.43
C LYS A 71 9.25 -10.94 -5.10
N GLY A 72 10.46 -10.67 -4.66
CA GLY A 72 11.62 -11.18 -5.35
C GLY A 72 11.68 -10.57 -6.74
N VAL A 73 11.66 -11.40 -7.75
CA VAL A 73 11.70 -10.89 -9.12
C VAL A 73 10.30 -10.79 -9.73
N MET A 74 9.28 -11.14 -8.99
CA MET A 74 7.94 -11.14 -9.55
C MET A 74 7.23 -9.86 -9.28
N VAL A 75 6.61 -9.29 -10.29
CA VAL A 75 5.80 -8.11 -10.16
C VAL A 75 4.44 -8.54 -9.66
N VAL A 76 4.05 -8.03 -8.52
CA VAL A 76 2.77 -8.38 -7.93
C VAL A 76 1.70 -7.41 -8.40
N GLU A 77 2.01 -6.15 -8.44
CA GLU A 77 1.10 -5.10 -8.92
C GLU A 77 1.93 -3.97 -9.48
N GLU A 78 1.38 -3.25 -10.43
CA GLU A 78 2.11 -2.16 -11.02
C GLU A 78 1.20 -1.11 -11.63
N ARG A 79 1.71 0.09 -11.78
CA ARG A 79 1.10 1.14 -12.58
C ARG A 79 2.17 1.76 -13.43
N GLU A 80 1.82 1.98 -14.69
CA GLU A 80 2.79 2.49 -15.65
C GLU A 80 2.42 3.86 -16.12
N ASN A 81 3.35 4.53 -16.68
CA ASN A 81 3.12 5.81 -17.33
C ASN A 81 2.47 6.88 -16.45
N ILE A 82 2.95 6.98 -15.22
CA ILE A 82 2.47 8.04 -14.37
C ILE A 82 3.28 9.28 -14.72
N ALA A 83 2.62 10.23 -15.35
CA ALA A 83 3.32 11.42 -15.82
C ALA A 83 3.69 12.35 -14.67
N PRO A 84 4.69 13.21 -14.85
CA PRO A 84 5.06 14.16 -13.81
C PRO A 84 3.85 14.99 -13.38
N GLY A 85 3.68 15.12 -12.08
CA GLY A 85 2.58 15.88 -11.54
C GLY A 85 1.28 15.12 -11.39
N PHE A 86 1.22 13.89 -11.88
CA PHE A 86 0.01 13.13 -11.81
C PHE A 86 0.08 12.04 -10.74
N SER A 87 -1.07 11.52 -10.39
CA SER A 87 -1.19 10.44 -9.41
C SER A 87 -2.00 9.31 -9.99
N GLN A 88 -1.73 8.12 -9.53
CA GLN A 88 -2.58 6.97 -9.84
C GLN A 88 -2.85 6.17 -8.59
N LYS A 89 -4.00 5.53 -8.54
CA LYS A 89 -4.37 4.68 -7.41
C LYS A 89 -4.22 3.23 -7.82
N MET A 90 -3.76 2.43 -6.88
CA MET A 90 -3.59 1.01 -7.13
C MET A 90 -3.96 0.25 -5.88
N THR A 91 -4.91 -0.66 -5.98
CA THR A 91 -5.27 -1.50 -4.85
C THR A 91 -4.54 -2.82 -4.98
N ALA A 92 -3.83 -3.22 -3.94
CA ALA A 92 -3.12 -4.48 -3.92
C ALA A 92 -3.63 -5.31 -2.76
N ASN A 93 -3.81 -6.60 -2.98
CA ASN A 93 -4.21 -7.52 -1.94
C ASN A 93 -3.01 -8.41 -1.67
N LEU A 94 -2.28 -8.10 -0.61
CA LEU A 94 -0.99 -8.73 -0.39
C LEU A 94 -0.99 -9.65 0.81
N GLN A 95 -0.26 -10.74 0.67
CA GLN A 95 -0.10 -11.71 1.73
C GLN A 95 0.93 -11.18 2.73
N PRO A 96 0.95 -11.73 3.95
CA PRO A 96 1.98 -11.33 4.90
C PRO A 96 3.37 -11.58 4.33
N GLY A 97 4.28 -10.71 4.59
CA GLY A 97 5.65 -10.87 4.13
C GLY A 97 6.28 -9.55 3.81
N GLU A 98 7.40 -9.62 3.15
CA GLU A 98 8.13 -8.45 2.74
C GLU A 98 8.13 -8.34 1.25
N TYR A 99 8.01 -7.15 0.77
CA TYR A 99 7.96 -6.86 -0.65
C TYR A 99 8.86 -5.66 -0.90
N ASP A 100 9.26 -5.51 -2.14
CA ASP A 100 10.02 -4.33 -2.53
C ASP A 100 9.14 -3.46 -3.40
N MET A 101 9.41 -2.18 -3.42
CA MET A 101 8.76 -1.29 -4.38
C MET A 101 9.82 -0.57 -5.18
N THR A 102 9.52 -0.32 -6.43
CA THR A 102 10.49 0.32 -7.29
C THR A 102 10.44 1.81 -7.08
N CYS A 103 11.59 2.39 -6.86
CA CYS A 103 11.73 3.83 -6.76
C CYS A 103 13.01 4.31 -7.48
#